data_3864c340993484b0c331bea8c27908f4
#
_entry.id   3864c340993484b0c331bea8c27908f4
#
_cell.length_a   1.000
_cell.length_b   1.000
_cell.length_c   1.000
_cell.angle_alpha   90.00
_cell.angle_beta   90.00
_cell.angle_gamma   90.00
#
_symmetry.space_group_name_H-M   'P 1'
#
loop_
_entity.id
_entity.type
_entity.pdbx_description
1 polymer ?
#
loop_
_entity_poly.entity_id
_entity_poly.type
_entity_poly.pdbx_seq_one_letter_code
_entity_poly.pdbx_strand_id
1 'polypeptide(L)'
;MKKTLTRKKNKTLTRKKTKTYKRKKTKTYKKKGGSTIYDISTGEIKKTDNTYDGKPFFRKLYPKKKEENDTRNIEKKIVEVLMNNPHPNIVTFYDVNDRYLDMEELDTPHSNPDFHNNYDDEKSIIINTMNNVKDFLQKLGIMYIDWKFDNIAKGKDGKYKLFDFDGSGMVDLNTNKWIVKPRDYWSFRSAVSKNCETPEKIDDWSFKYNILEEKDSVCN
;
A
#
# COMPACT_ATOMS: atom_id res chain seq x y z
N MET A 1 88.19 8.28 22.87
CA MET A 1 87.45 8.45 21.63
C MET A 1 86.85 7.10 21.23
N LYS A 2 85.53 6.88 21.40
CA LYS A 2 84.82 5.65 21.01
C LYS A 2 84.04 5.92 19.77
N LYS A 3 84.28 5.19 18.68
CA LYS A 3 83.52 5.24 17.42
C LYS A 3 82.34 4.33 17.51
N THR A 4 81.11 4.86 17.35
CA THR A 4 79.91 4.14 17.33
C THR A 4 79.54 3.76 15.88
N LEU A 5 79.46 2.49 15.57
CA LEU A 5 79.02 1.91 14.29
C LEU A 5 77.50 1.85 14.21
N THR A 6 76.92 2.57 13.28
CA THR A 6 75.46 2.54 13.01
C THR A 6 75.16 1.46 11.98
N ARG A 7 74.34 0.50 12.39
CA ARG A 7 73.87 -0.65 11.58
C ARG A 7 72.64 -0.29 10.79
N LYS A 8 72.74 -0.18 9.44
CA LYS A 8 71.59 0.00 8.54
C LYS A 8 70.77 -1.28 8.50
N LYS A 9 69.50 -1.17 8.87
CA LYS A 9 68.53 -2.25 8.69
C LYS A 9 67.92 -2.16 7.27
N ASN A 10 68.14 -3.18 6.48
CA ASN A 10 67.45 -3.38 5.20
C ASN A 10 65.99 -3.77 5.44
N LYS A 11 65.07 -2.91 4.97
CA LYS A 11 63.62 -3.26 4.93
C LYS A 11 63.34 -4.03 3.66
N THR A 12 63.05 -5.31 3.81
CA THR A 12 62.52 -6.14 2.74
C THR A 12 61.05 -5.77 2.47
N LEU A 13 60.80 -5.23 1.27
CA LEU A 13 59.43 -4.94 0.81
C LEU A 13 58.76 -6.24 0.39
N THR A 14 57.79 -6.73 1.21
CA THR A 14 56.93 -7.82 0.86
C THR A 14 55.82 -7.32 -0.07
N ARG A 15 55.86 -7.74 -1.31
CA ARG A 15 54.91 -7.44 -2.35
C ARG A 15 53.58 -8.17 -2.02
N LYS A 16 52.54 -7.45 -1.54
CA LYS A 16 51.20 -8.00 -1.35
C LYS A 16 50.59 -8.30 -2.72
N LYS A 17 50.34 -9.59 -2.98
CA LYS A 17 49.57 -10.07 -4.13
C LYS A 17 48.13 -9.61 -3.96
N THR A 18 47.68 -8.66 -4.73
CA THR A 18 46.26 -8.27 -4.84
C THR A 18 45.49 -9.40 -5.53
N LYS A 19 44.66 -10.10 -4.75
CA LYS A 19 43.67 -11.08 -5.30
C LYS A 19 42.61 -10.29 -6.01
N THR A 20 42.62 -10.30 -7.35
CA THR A 20 41.51 -9.82 -8.17
C THR A 20 40.30 -10.76 -8.00
N TYR A 21 39.35 -10.31 -7.24
CA TYR A 21 38.04 -10.99 -7.18
C TYR A 21 37.34 -10.84 -8.53
N LYS A 22 37.27 -11.90 -9.30
CA LYS A 22 36.38 -11.99 -10.47
C LYS A 22 34.93 -11.84 -9.97
N ARG A 23 34.34 -10.68 -10.22
CA ARG A 23 32.92 -10.42 -10.01
C ARG A 23 32.12 -11.48 -10.81
N LYS A 24 31.52 -12.46 -10.11
CA LYS A 24 30.55 -13.37 -10.72
C LYS A 24 29.44 -12.50 -11.31
N LYS A 25 29.27 -12.52 -12.63
CA LYS A 25 28.10 -11.93 -13.29
C LYS A 25 26.87 -12.60 -12.67
N THR A 26 26.16 -11.89 -11.79
CA THR A 26 24.84 -12.27 -11.34
C THR A 26 23.98 -12.29 -12.60
N LYS A 27 23.51 -13.48 -12.99
CA LYS A 27 22.47 -13.62 -14.01
C LYS A 27 21.23 -12.90 -13.45
N THR A 28 20.95 -11.70 -13.94
CA THR A 28 19.66 -11.07 -13.75
C THR A 28 18.62 -11.94 -14.42
N TYR A 29 17.98 -12.80 -13.67
CA TYR A 29 16.74 -13.41 -14.10
C TYR A 29 15.75 -12.25 -14.26
N LYS A 30 15.40 -11.90 -15.50
CA LYS A 30 14.19 -11.12 -15.76
C LYS A 30 13.06 -11.94 -15.15
N LYS A 31 12.56 -11.55 -13.98
CA LYS A 31 11.33 -12.07 -13.43
C LYS A 31 10.27 -11.85 -14.50
N LYS A 32 9.77 -12.90 -15.14
CA LYS A 32 8.50 -12.82 -15.87
C LYS A 32 7.50 -12.35 -14.82
N GLY A 33 6.93 -11.18 -15.02
CA GLY A 33 5.93 -10.63 -14.12
C GLY A 33 4.71 -11.52 -14.14
N GLY A 34 4.59 -12.42 -13.17
CA GLY A 34 3.42 -13.24 -12.95
C GLY A 34 2.46 -12.54 -12.00
N SER A 35 1.17 -12.92 -12.05
CA SER A 35 0.15 -12.43 -11.14
C SER A 35 0.34 -12.98 -9.72
N THR A 36 -0.18 -12.25 -8.74
CA THR A 36 -0.11 -12.61 -7.32
C THR A 36 -1.49 -13.04 -6.83
N ILE A 37 -1.56 -14.15 -6.10
CA ILE A 37 -2.77 -14.61 -5.41
C ILE A 37 -2.49 -14.57 -3.91
N TYR A 38 -3.32 -13.87 -3.17
CA TYR A 38 -3.29 -13.75 -1.72
C TYR A 38 -4.53 -14.39 -1.12
N ASP A 39 -4.36 -15.39 -0.28
CA ASP A 39 -5.46 -16.04 0.45
C ASP A 39 -5.57 -15.44 1.84
N ILE A 40 -6.64 -14.67 2.08
CA ILE A 40 -6.89 -14.01 3.37
C ILE A 40 -7.00 -15.02 4.51
N SER A 41 -7.59 -16.20 4.24
CA SER A 41 -7.84 -17.20 5.30
C SER A 41 -6.59 -17.88 5.83
N THR A 42 -5.55 -17.97 5.00
CA THR A 42 -4.28 -18.64 5.34
C THR A 42 -3.09 -17.68 5.43
N GLY A 43 -3.24 -16.46 4.90
CA GLY A 43 -2.12 -15.52 4.72
C GLY A 43 -1.14 -15.94 3.62
N GLU A 44 -1.46 -16.97 2.83
CA GLU A 44 -0.57 -17.52 1.82
C GLU A 44 -0.52 -16.64 0.56
N ILE A 45 0.68 -16.40 0.05
CA ILE A 45 0.92 -15.67 -1.21
C ILE A 45 1.48 -16.64 -2.24
N LYS A 46 0.81 -16.74 -3.39
CA LYS A 46 1.22 -17.56 -4.54
C LYS A 46 1.45 -16.69 -5.77
N LYS A 47 2.40 -17.09 -6.61
CA LYS A 47 2.58 -16.52 -7.95
C LYS A 47 1.97 -17.45 -8.99
N THR A 48 1.39 -16.88 -10.05
CA THR A 48 0.81 -17.61 -11.19
C THR A 48 1.17 -16.89 -12.49
N ASP A 49 1.27 -17.65 -13.58
CA ASP A 49 1.51 -17.10 -14.93
C ASP A 49 0.21 -16.60 -15.59
N ASN A 50 -0.94 -16.75 -14.94
CA ASN A 50 -2.21 -16.21 -15.42
C ASN A 50 -2.14 -14.68 -15.49
N THR A 51 -2.83 -14.11 -16.48
CA THR A 51 -2.92 -12.67 -16.70
C THR A 51 -4.37 -12.27 -16.95
N TYR A 52 -4.69 -11.01 -16.68
CA TYR A 52 -5.94 -10.36 -17.08
C TYR A 52 -5.62 -9.47 -18.29
N ASP A 53 -6.14 -9.79 -19.48
CA ASP A 53 -5.83 -9.10 -20.74
C ASP A 53 -4.32 -8.92 -20.97
N GLY A 54 -3.54 -9.97 -20.71
CA GLY A 54 -2.08 -9.96 -20.87
C GLY A 54 -1.33 -9.16 -19.79
N LYS A 55 -2.02 -8.61 -18.81
CA LYS A 55 -1.42 -7.87 -17.67
C LYS A 55 -1.42 -8.74 -16.41
N PRO A 56 -0.36 -8.70 -15.60
CA PRO A 56 -0.37 -9.32 -14.29
C PRO A 56 -1.40 -8.66 -13.40
N PHE A 57 -2.03 -9.45 -12.53
CA PHE A 57 -3.03 -8.99 -11.58
C PHE A 57 -2.72 -9.46 -10.16
N PHE A 58 -3.32 -8.81 -9.18
CA PHE A 58 -3.38 -9.25 -7.80
C PHE A 58 -4.78 -9.79 -7.52
N ARG A 59 -4.86 -11.05 -7.06
CA ARG A 59 -6.11 -11.69 -6.61
C ARG A 59 -6.14 -11.82 -5.10
N LYS A 60 -7.12 -11.18 -4.47
CA LYS A 60 -7.47 -11.33 -3.05
C LYS A 60 -8.53 -12.42 -2.93
N LEU A 61 -8.17 -13.60 -2.38
CA LEU A 61 -9.13 -14.68 -2.15
C LEU A 61 -9.85 -14.47 -0.82
N TYR A 62 -11.17 -14.51 -0.85
CA TYR A 62 -11.99 -14.44 0.35
C TYR A 62 -12.11 -15.81 1.03
N PRO A 63 -12.29 -15.86 2.37
CA PRO A 63 -12.55 -17.10 3.11
C PRO A 63 -13.77 -17.84 2.54
N LYS A 64 -13.70 -19.18 2.46
CA LYS A 64 -14.80 -20.01 1.94
C LYS A 64 -16.05 -19.92 2.80
N LYS A 65 -15.88 -19.82 4.12
CA LYS A 65 -16.99 -19.65 5.07
C LYS A 65 -17.13 -18.16 5.40
N LYS A 66 -18.38 -17.68 5.46
CA LYS A 66 -18.67 -16.35 5.99
C LYS A 66 -18.37 -16.36 7.48
N GLU A 67 -17.46 -15.49 7.88
CA GLU A 67 -17.19 -15.21 9.30
C GLU A 67 -18.13 -14.09 9.77
N GLU A 68 -18.34 -13.98 11.09
CA GLU A 68 -19.18 -12.95 11.69
C GLU A 68 -18.73 -11.52 11.28
N ASN A 69 -17.43 -11.36 11.05
CA ASN A 69 -16.81 -10.08 10.66
C ASN A 69 -16.44 -10.00 9.18
N ASP A 70 -17.16 -10.69 8.32
CA ASP A 70 -16.85 -10.76 6.89
C ASP A 70 -17.18 -9.45 6.16
N THR A 71 -16.13 -8.74 5.72
CA THR A 71 -16.24 -7.45 5.02
C THR A 71 -16.43 -7.57 3.52
N ARG A 72 -16.41 -8.79 2.95
CA ARG A 72 -16.49 -9.00 1.48
C ARG A 72 -17.72 -8.34 0.83
N ASN A 73 -18.86 -8.37 1.51
CA ASN A 73 -20.09 -7.76 0.97
C ASN A 73 -19.98 -6.23 0.90
N ILE A 74 -19.25 -5.62 1.83
CA ILE A 74 -18.96 -4.18 1.88
C ILE A 74 -18.00 -3.84 0.76
N GLU A 75 -16.86 -4.51 0.73
CA GLU A 75 -15.81 -4.31 -0.28
C GLU A 75 -16.36 -4.53 -1.69
N LYS A 76 -17.13 -5.60 -1.91
CA LYS A 76 -17.76 -5.91 -3.20
C LYS A 76 -18.66 -4.76 -3.71
N LYS A 77 -19.56 -4.24 -2.87
CA LYS A 77 -20.44 -3.12 -3.24
C LYS A 77 -19.64 -1.87 -3.62
N ILE A 78 -18.61 -1.54 -2.85
CA ILE A 78 -17.76 -0.40 -3.11
C ILE A 78 -17.00 -0.58 -4.41
N VAL A 79 -16.40 -1.76 -4.62
CA VAL A 79 -15.66 -2.10 -5.84
C VAL A 79 -16.57 -2.04 -7.07
N GLU A 80 -17.81 -2.53 -7.01
CA GLU A 80 -18.79 -2.43 -8.10
C GLU A 80 -19.07 -0.96 -8.48
N VAL A 81 -19.16 -0.06 -7.49
CA VAL A 81 -19.30 1.39 -7.75
C VAL A 81 -18.04 1.95 -8.41
N LEU A 82 -16.85 1.59 -7.92
CA LEU A 82 -15.57 2.08 -8.44
C LEU A 82 -15.25 1.53 -9.84
N MET A 83 -15.65 0.31 -10.17
CA MET A 83 -15.53 -0.24 -11.54
C MET A 83 -16.33 0.59 -12.56
N ASN A 84 -17.47 1.14 -12.16
CA ASN A 84 -18.29 2.02 -12.98
C ASN A 84 -17.83 3.50 -12.96
N ASN A 85 -16.99 3.86 -11.99
CA ASN A 85 -16.45 5.22 -11.81
C ASN A 85 -14.93 5.16 -11.61
N PRO A 86 -14.15 4.82 -12.65
CA PRO A 86 -12.70 4.65 -12.52
C PRO A 86 -12.00 5.97 -12.21
N HIS A 87 -10.98 5.93 -11.34
CA HIS A 87 -10.15 7.08 -11.01
C HIS A 87 -8.66 6.72 -11.16
N PRO A 88 -7.80 7.58 -11.74
CA PRO A 88 -6.41 7.25 -12.03
C PRO A 88 -5.54 6.94 -10.80
N ASN A 89 -5.95 7.43 -9.62
CA ASN A 89 -5.26 7.23 -8.35
C ASN A 89 -6.01 6.26 -7.40
N ILE A 90 -6.89 5.46 -7.94
CA ILE A 90 -7.46 4.28 -7.28
C ILE A 90 -7.02 3.05 -8.08
N VAL A 91 -6.73 1.95 -7.40
CA VAL A 91 -6.39 0.69 -8.05
C VAL A 91 -7.45 0.30 -9.06
N THR A 92 -7.03 -0.17 -10.24
CA THR A 92 -7.97 -0.65 -11.24
C THR A 92 -8.50 -2.02 -10.82
N PHE A 93 -9.81 -2.14 -10.65
CA PHE A 93 -10.48 -3.41 -10.38
C PHE A 93 -10.86 -4.08 -11.70
N TYR A 94 -10.65 -5.39 -11.79
CA TYR A 94 -10.93 -6.18 -12.99
C TYR A 94 -12.15 -7.07 -12.84
N ASP A 95 -12.31 -7.70 -11.66
CA ASP A 95 -13.45 -8.57 -11.36
C ASP A 95 -13.66 -8.68 -9.84
N VAL A 96 -14.90 -8.85 -9.42
CA VAL A 96 -15.25 -9.05 -8.02
C VAL A 96 -16.45 -9.98 -7.88
N ASN A 97 -16.33 -10.96 -6.99
CA ASN A 97 -17.42 -11.87 -6.66
C ASN A 97 -17.30 -12.36 -5.20
N ASP A 98 -18.11 -13.33 -4.80
CA ASP A 98 -18.13 -13.84 -3.42
C ASP A 98 -16.88 -14.67 -3.03
N ARG A 99 -16.00 -14.96 -3.97
CA ARG A 99 -14.80 -15.79 -3.76
C ARG A 99 -13.51 -15.02 -3.85
N TYR A 100 -13.48 -13.98 -4.68
CA TYR A 100 -12.26 -13.23 -4.92
C TYR A 100 -12.54 -11.80 -5.42
N LEU A 101 -11.50 -11.01 -5.32
CA LEU A 101 -11.37 -9.69 -5.93
C LEU A 101 -10.08 -9.68 -6.76
N ASP A 102 -10.20 -9.36 -8.06
CA ASP A 102 -9.07 -9.16 -8.97
C ASP A 102 -8.85 -7.69 -9.22
N MET A 103 -7.60 -7.28 -9.09
CA MET A 103 -7.20 -5.89 -9.31
C MET A 103 -5.82 -5.78 -9.94
N GLU A 104 -5.48 -4.61 -10.40
CA GLU A 104 -4.14 -4.26 -10.87
C GLU A 104 -3.08 -4.63 -9.82
N GLU A 105 -1.96 -5.22 -10.26
CA GLU A 105 -0.83 -5.49 -9.38
C GLU A 105 -0.03 -4.21 -9.20
N LEU A 106 0.04 -3.73 -7.96
CA LEU A 106 0.79 -2.55 -7.56
C LEU A 106 2.13 -2.95 -6.93
N ASP A 107 3.10 -2.05 -6.99
CA ASP A 107 4.31 -2.13 -6.18
C ASP A 107 3.97 -1.66 -4.76
N THR A 108 3.90 -2.59 -3.81
CA THR A 108 3.62 -2.24 -2.42
C THR A 108 4.84 -1.58 -1.77
N PRO A 109 4.66 -0.74 -0.73
CA PRO A 109 5.78 -0.13 0.01
C PRO A 109 6.82 -1.13 0.52
N HIS A 110 6.38 -2.31 0.91
CA HIS A 110 7.26 -3.38 1.39
C HIS A 110 8.03 -4.10 0.27
N SER A 111 7.59 -4.00 -0.98
CA SER A 111 8.26 -4.64 -2.13
C SER A 111 9.21 -3.71 -2.87
N ASN A 112 9.12 -2.40 -2.64
CA ASN A 112 9.98 -1.40 -3.26
C ASN A 112 10.87 -0.71 -2.22
N PRO A 113 12.17 -1.11 -2.10
CA PRO A 113 13.10 -0.46 -1.18
C PRO A 113 13.31 1.04 -1.47
N ASP A 114 13.14 1.47 -2.74
CA ASP A 114 13.28 2.89 -3.11
C ASP A 114 12.13 3.74 -2.55
N PHE A 115 10.96 3.16 -2.27
CA PHE A 115 9.84 3.85 -1.63
C PHE A 115 10.23 4.38 -0.24
N HIS A 116 10.92 3.56 0.57
CA HIS A 116 11.36 3.97 1.90
C HIS A 116 12.47 5.04 1.86
N ASN A 117 13.32 5.02 0.83
CA ASN A 117 14.42 5.97 0.69
C ASN A 117 13.96 7.34 0.19
N ASN A 118 12.85 7.42 -0.56
CA ASN A 118 12.33 8.65 -1.16
C ASN A 118 11.00 9.10 -0.52
N TYR A 119 10.60 8.49 0.58
CA TYR A 119 9.29 8.72 1.21
C TYR A 119 9.04 10.19 1.56
N ASP A 120 10.04 10.86 2.16
CA ASP A 120 9.89 12.24 2.58
C ASP A 120 9.75 13.19 1.38
N ASP A 121 10.48 12.94 0.29
CA ASP A 121 10.40 13.72 -0.94
C ASP A 121 9.05 13.52 -1.67
N GLU A 122 8.50 12.30 -1.64
CA GLU A 122 7.25 11.95 -2.30
C GLU A 122 6.00 12.17 -1.42
N LYS A 123 6.17 12.38 -0.12
CA LYS A 123 5.08 12.54 0.86
C LYS A 123 4.07 13.62 0.47
N SER A 124 4.55 14.79 0.07
CA SER A 124 3.69 15.91 -0.35
C SER A 124 2.86 15.55 -1.58
N ILE A 125 3.43 14.82 -2.52
CA ILE A 125 2.75 14.34 -3.73
C ILE A 125 1.66 13.33 -3.34
N ILE A 126 1.97 12.41 -2.44
CA ILE A 126 1.00 11.41 -1.94
C ILE A 126 -0.16 12.09 -1.24
N ILE A 127 0.12 13.02 -0.32
CA ILE A 127 -0.92 13.77 0.42
C ILE A 127 -1.87 14.49 -0.54
N ASN A 128 -1.34 15.26 -1.48
CA ASN A 128 -2.14 16.00 -2.45
C ASN A 128 -2.99 15.06 -3.32
N THR A 129 -2.39 13.95 -3.76
CA THR A 129 -3.08 12.95 -4.56
C THR A 129 -4.22 12.30 -3.77
N MET A 130 -3.97 11.89 -2.52
CA MET A 130 -4.97 11.23 -1.67
C MET A 130 -6.08 12.19 -1.23
N ASN A 131 -5.79 13.47 -1.07
CA ASN A 131 -6.84 14.47 -0.83
C ASN A 131 -7.84 14.54 -1.98
N ASN A 132 -7.35 14.56 -3.23
CA ASN A 132 -8.21 14.51 -4.42
C ASN A 132 -9.00 13.19 -4.50
N VAL A 133 -8.39 12.06 -4.12
CA VAL A 133 -9.07 10.76 -4.06
C VAL A 133 -10.16 10.76 -2.99
N LYS A 134 -9.90 11.35 -1.81
CA LYS A 134 -10.90 11.49 -0.74
C LYS A 134 -12.12 12.25 -1.23
N ASP A 135 -11.92 13.42 -1.85
CA ASP A 135 -13.00 14.25 -2.39
C ASP A 135 -13.82 13.50 -3.47
N PHE A 136 -13.13 12.71 -4.30
CA PHE A 136 -13.79 11.88 -5.30
C PHE A 136 -14.64 10.78 -4.66
N LEU A 137 -14.12 10.06 -3.67
CA LEU A 137 -14.84 9.00 -2.97
C LEU A 137 -16.06 9.54 -2.23
N GLN A 138 -15.92 10.65 -1.51
CA GLN A 138 -17.03 11.29 -0.80
C GLN A 138 -18.16 11.71 -1.73
N LYS A 139 -17.86 12.21 -2.94
CA LYS A 139 -18.86 12.51 -3.97
C LYS A 139 -19.64 11.28 -4.45
N LEU A 140 -19.06 10.10 -4.37
CA LEU A 140 -19.72 8.81 -4.65
C LEU A 140 -20.44 8.22 -3.42
N GLY A 141 -20.41 8.92 -2.28
CA GLY A 141 -20.94 8.41 -1.03
C GLY A 141 -20.08 7.30 -0.39
N ILE A 142 -18.80 7.21 -0.74
CA ILE A 142 -17.86 6.24 -0.19
C ILE A 142 -16.99 6.95 0.84
N MET A 143 -17.03 6.45 2.09
CA MET A 143 -16.16 6.87 3.19
C MET A 143 -15.07 5.82 3.38
N TYR A 144 -13.81 6.16 3.09
CA TYR A 144 -12.73 5.17 3.05
C TYR A 144 -12.30 4.69 4.43
N ILE A 145 -12.22 5.57 5.41
CA ILE A 145 -11.95 5.36 6.85
C ILE A 145 -10.56 4.79 7.17
N ASP A 146 -10.10 3.72 6.50
CA ASP A 146 -8.82 3.07 6.79
C ASP A 146 -7.62 3.76 6.11
N TRP A 147 -7.61 5.10 6.17
CA TRP A 147 -6.54 5.92 5.64
C TRP A 147 -5.21 5.57 6.33
N LYS A 148 -4.26 5.05 5.57
CA LYS A 148 -2.88 4.78 6.00
C LYS A 148 -1.97 4.65 4.79
N PHE A 149 -0.70 4.96 4.96
CA PHE A 149 0.27 4.84 3.87
C PHE A 149 0.45 3.41 3.36
N ASP A 150 0.23 2.40 4.22
CA ASP A 150 0.27 0.99 3.82
C ASP A 150 -0.79 0.60 2.78
N ASN A 151 -1.87 1.39 2.66
CA ASN A 151 -2.92 1.21 1.67
C ASN A 151 -2.72 2.05 0.40
N ILE A 152 -1.53 2.64 0.23
CA ILE A 152 -1.16 3.44 -0.92
C ILE A 152 0.08 2.83 -1.56
N ALA A 153 0.01 2.54 -2.85
CA ALA A 153 1.11 1.96 -3.58
C ALA A 153 1.28 2.60 -4.96
N LYS A 154 2.45 2.45 -5.55
CA LYS A 154 2.76 2.97 -6.88
C LYS A 154 2.37 1.95 -7.95
N GLY A 155 1.57 2.37 -8.91
CA GLY A 155 1.24 1.56 -10.08
C GLY A 155 2.41 1.53 -11.09
N LYS A 156 2.34 0.61 -12.06
CA LYS A 156 3.31 0.53 -13.17
C LYS A 156 3.33 1.77 -14.05
N ASP A 157 2.27 2.57 -14.00
CA ASP A 157 2.16 3.88 -14.64
C ASP A 157 2.83 5.02 -13.84
N GLY A 158 3.48 4.69 -12.73
CA GLY A 158 4.17 5.62 -11.85
C GLY A 158 3.27 6.44 -10.93
N LYS A 159 1.95 6.23 -10.97
CA LYS A 159 0.98 6.96 -10.13
C LYS A 159 0.80 6.29 -8.77
N TYR A 160 0.59 7.09 -7.75
CA TYR A 160 0.13 6.60 -6.45
C TYR A 160 -1.35 6.25 -6.52
N LYS A 161 -1.69 5.08 -6.02
CA LYS A 161 -3.04 4.51 -6.05
C LYS A 161 -3.45 4.00 -4.69
N LEU A 162 -4.68 4.33 -4.31
CA LEU A 162 -5.34 3.80 -3.11
C LEU A 162 -5.89 2.41 -3.40
N PHE A 163 -5.78 1.49 -2.45
CA PHE A 163 -6.34 0.14 -2.52
C PHE A 163 -6.86 -0.30 -1.14
N ASP A 164 -7.39 -1.55 -1.03
CA ASP A 164 -7.91 -2.16 0.20
C ASP A 164 -9.12 -1.41 0.81
N PHE A 165 -10.30 -1.64 0.20
CA PHE A 165 -11.55 -0.97 0.56
C PHE A 165 -12.39 -1.72 1.61
N ASP A 166 -11.84 -2.75 2.26
CA ASP A 166 -12.57 -3.59 3.20
C ASP A 166 -12.92 -2.88 4.53
N GLY A 167 -12.22 -1.81 4.84
CA GLY A 167 -12.48 -0.91 5.98
C GLY A 167 -13.43 0.24 5.69
N SER A 168 -13.91 0.35 4.46
CA SER A 168 -14.72 1.48 3.99
C SER A 168 -16.20 1.31 4.28
N GLY A 169 -16.97 2.39 4.15
CA GLY A 169 -18.42 2.38 4.24
C GLY A 169 -19.08 3.17 3.13
N MET A 170 -20.41 3.07 3.04
CA MET A 170 -21.20 3.85 2.08
C MET A 170 -22.30 4.62 2.78
N VAL A 171 -22.58 5.82 2.29
CA VAL A 171 -23.58 6.73 2.85
C VAL A 171 -24.62 7.13 1.79
N ASP A 172 -25.80 7.45 2.26
CA ASP A 172 -26.81 8.17 1.49
C ASP A 172 -26.40 9.67 1.50
N LEU A 173 -26.11 10.21 0.32
CA LEU A 173 -25.66 11.60 0.15
C LEU A 173 -26.69 12.65 0.58
N ASN A 174 -27.99 12.29 0.56
CA ASN A 174 -29.06 13.22 0.95
C ASN A 174 -29.23 13.32 2.46
N THR A 175 -29.01 12.19 3.16
CA THR A 175 -29.27 12.09 4.61
C THR A 175 -27.98 12.03 5.43
N ASN A 176 -26.83 11.84 4.78
CA ASN A 176 -25.53 11.60 5.41
C ASN A 176 -25.54 10.48 6.45
N LYS A 177 -26.33 9.41 6.18
CA LYS A 177 -26.43 8.23 7.02
C LYS A 177 -25.82 7.02 6.35
N TRP A 178 -25.28 6.11 7.16
CA TRP A 178 -24.73 4.86 6.66
C TRP A 178 -25.79 4.01 5.92
N ILE A 179 -25.58 3.73 4.62
CA ILE A 179 -26.24 2.65 3.88
C ILE A 179 -25.52 1.34 4.18
N VAL A 180 -24.17 1.41 4.20
CA VAL A 180 -23.30 0.30 4.56
C VAL A 180 -22.32 0.85 5.57
N LYS A 181 -22.44 0.41 6.82
CA LYS A 181 -21.54 0.84 7.89
C LYS A 181 -20.19 0.14 7.74
N PRO A 182 -19.06 0.86 7.88
CA PRO A 182 -17.74 0.25 7.86
C PRO A 182 -17.55 -0.71 9.03
N ARG A 183 -16.57 -1.61 8.89
CA ARG A 183 -16.17 -2.47 10.00
C ARG A 183 -15.65 -1.62 11.17
N ASP A 184 -15.79 -2.16 12.39
CA ASP A 184 -15.33 -1.53 13.62
C ASP A 184 -13.79 -1.61 13.78
N TYR A 185 -13.05 -1.02 12.83
CA TYR A 185 -11.60 -0.88 12.86
C TYR A 185 -11.17 0.21 13.85
N TRP A 186 -9.85 0.23 14.15
CA TRP A 186 -9.25 1.20 15.06
C TRP A 186 -9.55 2.64 14.63
N SER A 187 -9.39 2.98 13.35
CA SER A 187 -9.64 4.33 12.83
C SER A 187 -11.08 4.78 13.06
N PHE A 188 -12.06 3.89 12.80
CA PHE A 188 -13.48 4.17 13.04
C PHE A 188 -13.76 4.41 14.53
N ARG A 189 -13.33 3.49 15.41
CA ARG A 189 -13.52 3.62 16.87
C ARG A 189 -12.85 4.86 17.43
N SER A 190 -11.65 5.17 16.97
CA SER A 190 -10.91 6.33 17.42
C SER A 190 -11.60 7.63 17.03
N ALA A 191 -12.10 7.75 15.80
CA ALA A 191 -12.87 8.90 15.35
C ALA A 191 -14.14 9.07 16.18
N VAL A 192 -14.90 8.00 16.41
CA VAL A 192 -16.12 8.03 17.25
C VAL A 192 -15.78 8.47 18.68
N SER A 193 -14.67 8.00 19.25
CA SER A 193 -14.21 8.42 20.59
C SER A 193 -13.80 9.91 20.67
N LYS A 194 -13.56 10.54 19.52
CA LYS A 194 -13.29 11.98 19.36
C LYS A 194 -14.54 12.79 18.99
N ASN A 195 -15.72 12.20 19.21
CA ASN A 195 -17.04 12.81 18.94
C ASN A 195 -17.29 13.11 17.45
N CYS A 196 -16.68 12.34 16.53
CA CYS A 196 -17.04 12.39 15.13
C CYS A 196 -18.39 11.67 14.95
N GLU A 197 -19.47 12.42 14.76
CA GLU A 197 -20.85 11.89 14.78
C GLU A 197 -21.34 11.49 13.39
N THR A 198 -20.78 12.08 12.33
CA THR A 198 -21.22 11.82 10.97
C THR A 198 -20.20 11.00 10.20
N PRO A 199 -20.63 10.21 9.18
CA PRO A 199 -19.75 9.44 8.33
C PRO A 199 -18.60 10.26 7.73
N GLU A 200 -18.90 11.42 7.19
CA GLU A 200 -17.95 12.34 6.59
C GLU A 200 -16.91 12.83 7.61
N LYS A 201 -17.34 13.24 8.81
CA LYS A 201 -16.43 13.65 9.89
C LYS A 201 -15.52 12.52 10.33
N ILE A 202 -16.00 11.28 10.36
CA ILE A 202 -15.21 10.10 10.69
C ILE A 202 -14.11 9.87 9.63
N ASP A 203 -14.47 9.97 8.34
CA ASP A 203 -13.52 9.82 7.23
C ASP A 203 -12.48 10.95 7.23
N ASP A 204 -12.91 12.20 7.39
CA ASP A 204 -12.04 13.37 7.48
C ASP A 204 -11.07 13.29 8.66
N TRP A 205 -11.55 12.87 9.83
CA TRP A 205 -10.71 12.69 11.00
C TRP A 205 -9.63 11.64 10.75
N SER A 206 -10.02 10.49 10.17
CA SER A 206 -9.06 9.42 9.87
C SER A 206 -8.00 9.87 8.85
N PHE A 207 -8.41 10.63 7.84
CA PHE A 207 -7.50 11.21 6.85
C PHE A 207 -6.51 12.18 7.52
N LYS A 208 -7.00 13.14 8.31
CA LYS A 208 -6.17 14.11 9.04
C LYS A 208 -5.18 13.41 9.96
N TYR A 209 -5.66 12.46 10.76
CA TYR A 209 -4.84 11.77 11.74
C TYR A 209 -3.74 10.92 11.12
N ASN A 210 -4.05 10.17 10.05
CA ASN A 210 -3.13 9.16 9.50
C ASN A 210 -2.33 9.65 8.27
N ILE A 211 -2.90 10.52 7.44
CA ILE A 211 -2.24 11.01 6.22
C ILE A 211 -1.60 12.37 6.43
N LEU A 212 -2.31 13.30 7.08
CA LEU A 212 -1.74 14.62 7.42
C LEU A 212 -0.91 14.60 8.70
N GLU A 213 -0.96 13.49 9.45
CA GLU A 213 -0.27 13.32 10.75
C GLU A 213 -0.67 14.35 11.82
N GLU A 214 -1.87 14.91 11.72
CA GLU A 214 -2.45 15.84 12.68
C GLU A 214 -2.98 15.08 13.90
N LYS A 215 -2.08 14.67 14.81
CA LYS A 215 -2.41 13.78 15.94
C LYS A 215 -3.37 14.39 16.96
N ASP A 216 -3.45 15.71 17.01
CA ASP A 216 -4.34 16.47 17.91
C ASP A 216 -5.66 16.84 17.22
N SER A 217 -5.95 16.32 16.02
CA SER A 217 -7.18 16.64 15.31
C SER A 217 -8.40 16.19 16.11
N VAL A 218 -9.38 17.08 16.21
CA VAL A 218 -10.68 16.85 16.84
C VAL A 218 -11.78 17.01 15.80
N CYS A 219 -12.91 16.37 16.01
CA CYS A 219 -14.09 16.59 15.19
C CYS A 219 -14.82 17.84 15.67
N ASN A 220 -14.70 18.93 14.90
CA ASN A 220 -15.48 20.16 15.08
C ASN A 220 -16.78 20.10 14.28
#